data_658e5f8b7b0d844cc86081eb4fde14ec
#
_entry.id   658e5f8b7b0d844cc86081eb4fde14ec
#
_cell.length_a   1.000
_cell.length_b   1.000
_cell.length_c   1.000
_cell.angle_alpha   90.00
_cell.angle_beta   90.00
_cell.angle_gamma   90.00
#
_symmetry.space_group_name_H-M   'P 1'
#
loop_
_entity.id
_entity.type
_entity.pdbx_description
1 polymer ?
#
loop_
_entity_poly.entity_id
_entity_poly.type
_entity_poly.pdbx_seq_one_letter_code
_entity_poly.pdbx_strand_id
1 'polypeptide(L)'
;DPGSKNSGGSLGFVRRGSLVTPFEAVAFNLSPGEISKPVKTDFGYHIIETQEIRGDRIKVRHILMSPPTTEKDESAAYLKAVALKDSSSSLSLFVEMVKKHTMDEKTKKSGGSLGWINPEEYPIQEFSAVLGSLDRNVCAGPIRTDLGYHLVWIEAVRPGGKASLANHWSEIETIALNKKKTE
;
A
#
# COMPACT_ATOMS: atom_id res chain seq x y z
N ASP A 1 13.83 4.34 7.35
CA ASP A 1 12.39 4.14 7.50
C ASP A 1 11.69 5.47 7.77
N PRO A 2 10.88 5.99 6.83
CA PRO A 2 10.17 7.26 6.99
C PRO A 2 9.20 7.26 8.20
N GLY A 3 8.59 6.12 8.48
CA GLY A 3 7.56 5.99 9.54
C GLY A 3 8.10 6.10 10.96
N SER A 4 9.37 5.74 11.19
CA SER A 4 9.97 5.73 12.53
C SER A 4 11.17 6.66 12.68
N LYS A 5 11.63 7.31 11.60
CA LYS A 5 12.81 8.18 11.59
C LYS A 5 12.75 9.27 12.67
N ASN A 6 11.62 9.95 12.78
CA ASN A 6 11.44 11.04 13.74
C ASN A 6 11.32 10.56 15.21
N SER A 7 11.13 9.26 15.41
CA SER A 7 11.06 8.60 16.73
C SER A 7 12.33 7.78 17.02
N GLY A 8 13.44 8.08 16.35
CA GLY A 8 14.72 7.36 16.52
C GLY A 8 14.61 5.87 16.16
N GLY A 9 13.80 5.53 15.16
CA GLY A 9 13.56 4.17 14.71
C GLY A 9 12.62 3.35 15.59
N SER A 10 11.98 3.95 16.59
CA SER A 10 11.10 3.22 17.53
C SER A 10 9.79 2.80 16.86
N LEU A 11 9.44 1.51 17.02
CA LEU A 11 8.15 0.94 16.63
C LEU A 11 7.20 0.78 17.84
N GLY A 12 7.65 1.18 19.04
CA GLY A 12 6.90 0.99 20.26
C GLY A 12 6.80 -0.47 20.69
N PHE A 13 5.74 -0.80 21.44
CA PHE A 13 5.45 -2.19 21.82
C PHE A 13 4.66 -2.89 20.70
N VAL A 14 5.21 -3.98 20.21
CA VAL A 14 4.61 -4.83 19.15
C VAL A 14 4.36 -6.24 19.66
N ARG A 15 3.36 -6.91 19.08
CA ARG A 15 3.04 -8.33 19.32
C ARG A 15 3.50 -9.18 18.15
N ARG A 16 3.56 -10.49 18.36
CA ARG A 16 3.75 -11.45 17.26
C ARG A 16 2.63 -11.29 16.22
N GLY A 17 3.00 -11.42 14.95
CA GLY A 17 2.10 -11.22 13.81
C GLY A 17 1.89 -9.77 13.39
N SER A 18 2.55 -8.79 14.06
CA SER A 18 2.45 -7.36 13.71
C SER A 18 3.52 -6.90 12.72
N LEU A 19 4.59 -7.68 12.57
CA LEU A 19 5.75 -7.33 11.76
C LEU A 19 6.00 -8.40 10.70
N VAL A 20 6.81 -8.07 9.69
CA VAL A 20 7.18 -9.05 8.66
C VAL A 20 7.99 -10.19 9.27
N THR A 21 7.72 -11.41 8.80
CA THR A 21 8.22 -12.66 9.41
C THR A 21 9.74 -12.68 9.66
N PRO A 22 10.63 -12.28 8.73
CA PRO A 22 12.06 -12.32 9.01
C PRO A 22 12.49 -11.33 10.10
N PHE A 23 11.87 -10.16 10.16
CA PHE A 23 12.13 -9.17 11.21
C PHE A 23 11.66 -9.68 12.57
N GLU A 24 10.42 -10.18 12.61
CA GLU A 24 9.80 -10.69 13.83
C GLU A 24 10.57 -11.85 14.43
N ALA A 25 10.98 -12.80 13.59
CA ALA A 25 11.75 -13.97 14.02
C ALA A 25 13.04 -13.58 14.76
N VAL A 26 13.70 -12.51 14.33
CA VAL A 26 14.90 -11.99 15.00
C VAL A 26 14.54 -11.17 16.22
N ALA A 27 13.63 -10.20 16.10
CA ALA A 27 13.29 -9.25 17.17
C ALA A 27 12.82 -9.94 18.46
N PHE A 28 12.03 -11.02 18.35
CA PHE A 28 11.53 -11.79 19.49
C PHE A 28 12.54 -12.76 20.10
N ASN A 29 13.70 -12.97 19.47
CA ASN A 29 14.79 -13.81 19.99
C ASN A 29 15.93 -12.98 20.60
N LEU A 30 15.91 -11.66 20.45
CA LEU A 30 16.91 -10.77 21.06
C LEU A 30 16.59 -10.54 22.54
N SER A 31 17.62 -10.52 23.36
CA SER A 31 17.54 -10.05 24.75
C SER A 31 17.36 -8.53 24.81
N PRO A 32 16.79 -7.97 25.90
CA PRO A 32 16.73 -6.52 26.08
C PRO A 32 18.10 -5.84 25.98
N GLY A 33 18.23 -4.84 25.11
CA GLY A 33 19.47 -4.13 24.82
C GLY A 33 20.34 -4.81 23.76
N GLU A 34 19.98 -5.99 23.30
CA GLU A 34 20.71 -6.70 22.25
C GLU A 34 20.37 -6.13 20.85
N ILE A 35 21.43 -6.00 20.02
CA ILE A 35 21.35 -5.52 18.64
C ILE A 35 21.58 -6.70 17.69
N SER A 36 20.71 -6.82 16.69
CA SER A 36 20.79 -7.89 15.68
C SER A 36 21.95 -7.72 14.71
N LYS A 37 22.32 -8.81 14.04
CA LYS A 37 22.97 -8.73 12.73
C LYS A 37 22.00 -8.16 11.69
N PRO A 38 22.48 -7.72 10.49
CA PRO A 38 21.59 -7.29 9.43
C PRO A 38 20.56 -8.36 9.05
N VAL A 39 19.28 -7.98 9.11
CA VAL A 39 18.14 -8.85 8.77
C VAL A 39 17.56 -8.39 7.44
N LYS A 40 17.54 -9.27 6.44
CA LYS A 40 16.96 -8.96 5.13
C LYS A 40 15.45 -9.18 5.15
N THR A 41 14.71 -8.21 4.63
CA THR A 41 13.27 -8.29 4.33
C THR A 41 13.00 -7.73 2.94
N ASP A 42 11.75 -7.75 2.50
CA ASP A 42 11.36 -7.12 1.22
C ASP A 42 11.52 -5.60 1.22
N PHE A 43 11.64 -4.97 2.40
CA PHE A 43 11.88 -3.53 2.55
C PHE A 43 13.37 -3.15 2.52
N GLY A 44 14.27 -4.11 2.62
CA GLY A 44 15.72 -3.89 2.70
C GLY A 44 16.37 -4.61 3.87
N TYR A 45 17.43 -4.03 4.39
CA TYR A 45 18.19 -4.57 5.52
C TYR A 45 17.88 -3.80 6.79
N HIS A 46 17.55 -4.52 7.85
CA HIS A 46 17.24 -3.97 9.16
C HIS A 46 18.33 -4.31 10.16
N ILE A 47 18.69 -3.35 10.99
CA ILE A 47 19.39 -3.57 12.27
C ILE A 47 18.33 -3.34 13.35
N ILE A 48 18.15 -4.32 14.23
CA ILE A 48 17.04 -4.36 15.19
C ILE A 48 17.61 -4.35 16.59
N GLU A 49 17.05 -3.55 17.48
CA GLU A 49 17.30 -3.59 18.93
C GLU A 49 15.99 -3.87 19.64
N THR A 50 15.97 -4.93 20.46
CA THR A 50 14.88 -5.17 21.40
C THR A 50 15.20 -4.45 22.70
N GLN A 51 14.43 -3.42 23.05
CA GLN A 51 14.68 -2.58 24.23
C GLN A 51 14.08 -3.15 25.50
N GLU A 52 12.90 -3.76 25.40
CA GLU A 52 12.13 -4.23 26.54
C GLU A 52 11.22 -5.39 26.13
N ILE A 53 11.00 -6.33 27.05
CA ILE A 53 10.05 -7.44 26.89
C ILE A 53 9.00 -7.33 27.99
N ARG A 54 7.71 -7.34 27.60
CA ARG A 54 6.55 -7.35 28.53
C ARG A 54 5.56 -8.43 28.11
N GLY A 55 5.64 -9.59 28.71
CA GLY A 55 4.79 -10.72 28.37
C GLY A 55 4.89 -11.11 26.90
N ASP A 56 3.82 -10.98 26.15
CA ASP A 56 3.72 -11.28 24.72
C ASP A 56 4.15 -10.14 23.80
N ARG A 57 4.63 -9.01 24.35
CA ARG A 57 5.02 -7.81 23.62
C ARG A 57 6.48 -7.48 23.81
N ILE A 58 7.08 -6.97 22.76
CA ILE A 58 8.43 -6.41 22.79
C ILE A 58 8.42 -4.96 22.36
N LYS A 59 9.26 -4.13 22.99
CA LYS A 59 9.54 -2.77 22.54
C LYS A 59 10.80 -2.79 21.70
N VAL A 60 10.68 -2.37 20.44
CA VAL A 60 11.78 -2.44 19.47
C VAL A 60 12.04 -1.10 18.81
N ARG A 61 13.28 -0.90 18.40
CA ARG A 61 13.69 0.11 17.43
C ARG A 61 14.49 -0.54 16.32
N HIS A 62 14.54 0.12 15.16
CA HIS A 62 15.32 -0.37 14.03
C HIS A 62 15.93 0.74 13.19
N ILE A 63 16.93 0.36 12.43
CA ILE A 63 17.45 1.13 11.30
C ILE A 63 17.12 0.31 10.06
N LEU A 64 16.41 0.93 9.10
CA LEU A 64 16.18 0.33 7.79
C LEU A 64 17.09 1.00 6.75
N MET A 65 17.83 0.18 6.05
CA MET A 65 18.64 0.57 4.88
C MET A 65 18.10 -0.15 3.65
N SER A 66 17.53 0.62 2.74
CA SER A 66 17.14 0.11 1.42
C SER A 66 18.30 0.33 0.45
N PRO A 67 18.72 -0.71 -0.30
CA PRO A 67 19.68 -0.53 -1.38
C PRO A 67 19.14 0.52 -2.36
N PRO A 68 19.99 1.38 -2.92
CA PRO A 68 19.55 2.29 -3.98
C PRO A 68 19.06 1.47 -5.18
N THR A 69 17.92 1.87 -5.74
CA THR A 69 17.40 1.28 -6.98
C THR A 69 18.35 1.65 -8.12
N THR A 70 18.80 0.66 -8.89
CA THR A 70 19.62 0.87 -10.06
C THR A 70 18.74 1.01 -11.31
N GLU A 71 19.28 1.61 -12.39
CA GLU A 71 18.59 1.68 -13.70
C GLU A 71 18.22 0.27 -14.23
N LYS A 72 19.04 -0.74 -13.91
CA LYS A 72 18.76 -2.13 -14.26
C LYS A 72 17.54 -2.67 -13.49
N ASP A 73 17.42 -2.36 -12.20
CA ASP A 73 16.26 -2.77 -11.40
C ASP A 73 14.99 -2.09 -11.89
N GLU A 74 15.08 -0.81 -12.23
CA GLU A 74 13.97 -0.05 -12.78
C GLU A 74 13.51 -0.60 -14.11
N SER A 75 14.46 -0.89 -15.03
CA SER A 75 14.16 -1.51 -16.32
C SER A 75 13.53 -2.89 -16.17
N ALA A 76 14.02 -3.70 -15.24
CA ALA A 76 13.47 -5.03 -14.96
C ALA A 76 12.04 -4.94 -14.40
N ALA A 77 11.78 -3.99 -13.50
CA ALA A 77 10.46 -3.74 -12.95
C ALA A 77 9.47 -3.26 -14.03
N TYR A 78 9.90 -2.36 -14.90
CA TYR A 78 9.11 -1.90 -16.04
C TYR A 78 8.73 -3.05 -16.99
N LEU A 79 9.71 -3.84 -17.41
CA LEU A 79 9.48 -4.98 -18.31
C LEU A 79 8.53 -6.01 -17.67
N LYS A 80 8.68 -6.27 -16.38
CA LYS A 80 7.76 -7.13 -15.65
C LYS A 80 6.35 -6.56 -15.63
N ALA A 81 6.18 -5.26 -15.40
CA ALA A 81 4.87 -4.62 -15.43
C ALA A 81 4.23 -4.69 -16.83
N VAL A 82 5.00 -4.48 -17.90
CA VAL A 82 4.52 -4.66 -19.29
C VAL A 82 4.03 -6.09 -19.52
N ALA A 83 4.81 -7.10 -19.16
CA ALA A 83 4.41 -8.51 -19.32
C ALA A 83 3.14 -8.87 -18.54
N LEU A 84 2.98 -8.33 -17.32
CA LEU A 84 1.76 -8.51 -16.54
C LEU A 84 0.56 -7.81 -17.15
N LYS A 85 0.75 -6.61 -17.72
CA LYS A 85 -0.29 -5.90 -18.47
C LYS A 85 -0.78 -6.73 -19.66
N ASP A 86 0.13 -7.22 -20.46
CA ASP A 86 -0.19 -8.02 -21.66
C ASP A 86 -0.94 -9.33 -21.31
N SER A 87 -0.65 -9.87 -20.14
CA SER A 87 -1.34 -11.05 -19.60
C SER A 87 -2.72 -10.74 -18.99
N SER A 88 -3.07 -9.47 -18.80
CA SER A 88 -4.28 -9.00 -18.13
C SER A 88 -5.34 -8.57 -19.14
N SER A 89 -5.79 -9.49 -20.00
CA SER A 89 -6.80 -9.22 -21.04
C SER A 89 -8.24 -9.17 -20.56
N SER A 90 -8.50 -9.51 -19.29
CA SER A 90 -9.81 -9.44 -18.65
C SER A 90 -9.68 -9.09 -17.17
N LEU A 91 -10.75 -8.57 -16.55
CA LEU A 91 -10.77 -8.27 -15.12
C LEU A 91 -10.41 -9.51 -14.27
N SER A 92 -10.89 -10.67 -14.63
CA SER A 92 -10.60 -11.92 -13.92
C SER A 92 -9.11 -12.24 -13.92
N LEU A 93 -8.45 -12.15 -15.07
CA LEU A 93 -7.00 -12.35 -15.19
C LEU A 93 -6.22 -11.24 -14.47
N PHE A 94 -6.67 -10.00 -14.56
CA PHE A 94 -6.06 -8.89 -13.83
C PHE A 94 -6.09 -9.16 -12.32
N VAL A 95 -7.23 -9.56 -11.76
CA VAL A 95 -7.36 -9.90 -10.33
C VAL A 95 -6.47 -11.08 -9.93
N GLU A 96 -6.30 -12.08 -10.80
CA GLU A 96 -5.34 -13.16 -10.55
C GLU A 96 -3.88 -12.63 -10.51
N MET A 97 -3.51 -11.76 -11.44
CA MET A 97 -2.18 -11.15 -11.47
C MET A 97 -1.94 -10.30 -10.21
N VAL A 98 -2.96 -9.53 -9.78
CA VAL A 98 -2.89 -8.78 -8.51
C VAL A 98 -2.59 -9.73 -7.35
N LYS A 99 -3.36 -10.78 -7.15
CA LYS A 99 -3.15 -11.74 -6.04
C LYS A 99 -1.76 -12.36 -6.02
N LYS A 100 -1.17 -12.59 -7.19
CA LYS A 100 0.15 -13.23 -7.34
C LYS A 100 1.32 -12.24 -7.22
N HIS A 101 1.16 -11.01 -7.70
CA HIS A 101 2.29 -10.12 -7.99
C HIS A 101 2.25 -8.77 -7.30
N THR A 102 1.10 -8.34 -6.73
CA THR A 102 1.04 -7.04 -6.05
C THR A 102 1.91 -7.01 -4.79
N MET A 103 2.57 -5.88 -4.58
CA MET A 103 3.27 -5.56 -3.34
C MET A 103 2.37 -4.80 -2.35
N ASP A 104 1.17 -4.40 -2.77
CA ASP A 104 0.19 -3.75 -1.90
C ASP A 104 -0.61 -4.79 -1.09
N GLU A 105 -0.10 -5.11 0.08
CA GLU A 105 -0.73 -6.08 0.98
C GLU A 105 -2.11 -5.62 1.50
N LYS A 106 -2.41 -4.31 1.46
CA LYS A 106 -3.70 -3.78 1.93
C LYS A 106 -4.85 -4.19 1.01
N THR A 107 -4.64 -4.10 -0.30
CA THR A 107 -5.68 -4.39 -1.29
C THR A 107 -5.55 -5.78 -1.93
N LYS A 108 -4.47 -6.50 -1.69
CA LYS A 108 -4.20 -7.83 -2.25
C LYS A 108 -5.35 -8.82 -2.03
N LYS A 109 -5.89 -8.87 -0.81
CA LYS A 109 -6.99 -9.78 -0.44
C LYS A 109 -8.30 -9.44 -1.15
N SER A 110 -8.52 -8.16 -1.48
CA SER A 110 -9.66 -7.67 -2.25
C SER A 110 -9.41 -7.63 -3.76
N GLY A 111 -8.34 -8.28 -4.24
CA GLY A 111 -8.00 -8.31 -5.66
C GLY A 111 -7.53 -6.97 -6.22
N GLY A 112 -6.98 -6.09 -5.37
CA GLY A 112 -6.49 -4.77 -5.74
C GLY A 112 -7.57 -3.69 -5.78
N SER A 113 -8.79 -3.99 -5.33
CA SER A 113 -9.90 -3.02 -5.38
C SER A 113 -9.63 -1.82 -4.48
N LEU A 114 -9.70 -0.64 -5.07
CA LEU A 114 -9.61 0.66 -4.38
C LEU A 114 -11.00 1.26 -4.09
N GLY A 115 -12.08 0.59 -4.54
CA GLY A 115 -13.43 1.12 -4.47
C GLY A 115 -13.63 2.33 -5.39
N TRP A 116 -14.59 3.17 -5.05
CA TRP A 116 -14.81 4.44 -5.76
C TRP A 116 -13.79 5.48 -5.31
N ILE A 117 -13.07 6.04 -6.26
CA ILE A 117 -12.09 7.11 -6.01
C ILE A 117 -12.45 8.35 -6.81
N ASN A 118 -12.15 9.52 -6.25
CA ASN A 118 -12.14 10.77 -6.99
C ASN A 118 -10.73 10.99 -7.55
N PRO A 119 -10.53 10.99 -8.88
CA PRO A 119 -9.20 11.18 -9.47
C PRO A 119 -8.52 12.48 -9.04
N GLU A 120 -9.28 13.56 -8.85
CA GLU A 120 -8.74 14.89 -8.49
C GLU A 120 -8.24 14.95 -7.05
N GLU A 121 -8.77 14.09 -6.17
CA GLU A 121 -8.43 14.04 -4.73
C GLU A 121 -7.55 12.83 -4.37
N TYR A 122 -7.13 12.04 -5.37
CA TYR A 122 -6.35 10.84 -5.10
C TYR A 122 -4.93 11.21 -4.63
N PRO A 123 -4.42 10.60 -3.54
CA PRO A 123 -3.14 11.00 -2.93
C PRO A 123 -1.91 10.85 -3.83
N ILE A 124 -1.97 9.97 -4.82
CA ILE A 124 -0.87 9.71 -5.77
C ILE A 124 -1.12 10.57 -7.01
N GLN A 125 -0.33 11.64 -7.16
CA GLN A 125 -0.51 12.65 -8.21
C GLN A 125 -0.43 12.07 -9.63
N GLU A 126 0.44 11.09 -9.85
CA GLU A 126 0.60 10.42 -11.14
C GLU A 126 -0.68 9.67 -11.55
N PHE A 127 -1.45 9.19 -10.59
CA PHE A 127 -2.78 8.61 -10.85
C PHE A 127 -3.78 9.69 -11.25
N SER A 128 -3.83 10.80 -10.51
CA SER A 128 -4.72 11.92 -10.83
C SER A 128 -4.55 12.38 -12.27
N ALA A 129 -3.31 12.45 -12.75
CA ALA A 129 -3.01 12.90 -14.11
C ALA A 129 -3.54 11.96 -15.22
N VAL A 130 -3.68 10.67 -14.94
CA VAL A 130 -3.99 9.67 -15.98
C VAL A 130 -5.35 9.00 -15.82
N LEU A 131 -5.89 8.87 -14.60
CA LEU A 131 -7.13 8.13 -14.35
C LEU A 131 -8.34 8.66 -15.14
N GLY A 132 -8.42 9.98 -15.31
CA GLY A 132 -9.51 10.63 -16.06
C GLY A 132 -9.51 10.33 -17.57
N SER A 133 -8.37 9.89 -18.12
CA SER A 133 -8.18 9.60 -19.55
C SER A 133 -8.10 8.11 -19.87
N LEU A 134 -8.16 7.24 -18.86
CA LEU A 134 -8.06 5.79 -19.07
C LEU A 134 -9.37 5.20 -19.60
N ASP A 135 -9.23 4.28 -20.54
CA ASP A 135 -10.35 3.48 -21.03
C ASP A 135 -10.86 2.47 -19.98
N ARG A 136 -12.17 2.21 -20.02
CA ARG A 136 -12.80 1.19 -19.18
C ARG A 136 -12.56 -0.20 -19.72
N ASN A 137 -12.52 -1.18 -18.83
CA ASN A 137 -12.39 -2.61 -19.14
C ASN A 137 -11.10 -2.99 -19.88
N VAL A 138 -10.06 -2.20 -19.72
CA VAL A 138 -8.70 -2.52 -20.18
C VAL A 138 -7.68 -2.30 -19.07
N CYS A 139 -6.59 -3.07 -19.12
CA CYS A 139 -5.47 -2.85 -18.22
C CYS A 139 -4.63 -1.67 -18.70
N ALA A 140 -4.59 -0.60 -17.92
CA ALA A 140 -3.80 0.59 -18.20
C ALA A 140 -2.47 0.61 -17.42
N GLY A 141 -1.51 1.36 -17.88
CA GLY A 141 -0.16 1.47 -17.33
C GLY A 141 0.89 0.85 -18.25
N PRO A 142 2.13 0.63 -17.77
CA PRO A 142 2.61 0.92 -16.41
C PRO A 142 2.66 2.41 -16.07
N ILE A 143 2.12 2.78 -14.91
CA ILE A 143 2.20 4.15 -14.36
C ILE A 143 3.32 4.15 -13.34
N ARG A 144 4.33 5.00 -13.52
CA ARG A 144 5.44 5.13 -12.59
C ARG A 144 5.08 6.06 -11.45
N THR A 145 5.40 5.66 -10.24
CA THR A 145 5.32 6.48 -9.02
C THR A 145 6.55 6.22 -8.15
N ASP A 146 6.70 6.94 -7.05
CA ASP A 146 7.77 6.68 -6.07
C ASP A 146 7.70 5.28 -5.43
N LEU A 147 6.54 4.63 -5.50
CA LEU A 147 6.32 3.27 -4.98
C LEU A 147 6.63 2.18 -6.02
N GLY A 148 6.89 2.54 -7.28
CA GLY A 148 7.17 1.62 -8.37
C GLY A 148 6.22 1.77 -9.55
N TYR A 149 6.01 0.67 -10.29
CA TYR A 149 5.11 0.63 -11.45
C TYR A 149 3.76 0.05 -11.08
N HIS A 150 2.71 0.75 -11.49
CA HIS A 150 1.32 0.38 -11.22
C HIS A 150 0.60 0.03 -12.52
N LEU A 151 -0.21 -1.01 -12.44
CA LEU A 151 -1.21 -1.36 -13.45
C LEU A 151 -2.59 -1.07 -12.87
N VAL A 152 -3.46 -0.48 -13.65
CA VAL A 152 -4.79 -0.04 -13.21
C VAL A 152 -5.85 -0.61 -14.14
N TRP A 153 -6.96 -1.03 -13.56
CA TRP A 153 -8.15 -1.47 -14.27
C TRP A 153 -9.34 -0.61 -13.87
N ILE A 154 -9.95 0.10 -14.82
CA ILE A 154 -11.15 0.91 -14.57
C ILE A 154 -12.40 0.05 -14.85
N GLU A 155 -13.09 -0.34 -13.79
CA GLU A 155 -14.31 -1.16 -13.90
C GLU A 155 -15.52 -0.31 -14.30
N ALA A 156 -15.68 0.86 -13.68
CA ALA A 156 -16.79 1.76 -13.94
C ALA A 156 -16.39 3.23 -13.70
N VAL A 157 -17.09 4.12 -14.38
CA VAL A 157 -16.97 5.57 -14.19
C VAL A 157 -18.35 6.11 -13.85
N ARG A 158 -18.42 6.90 -12.79
CA ARG A 158 -19.58 7.73 -12.46
C ARG A 158 -19.27 9.15 -12.86
N PRO A 159 -20.06 9.78 -13.76
CA PRO A 159 -19.86 11.18 -14.08
C PRO A 159 -20.01 12.00 -12.79
N GLY A 160 -19.04 12.87 -12.53
CA GLY A 160 -19.15 13.86 -11.46
C GLY A 160 -20.35 14.76 -11.72
N GLY A 161 -21.12 15.02 -10.70
CA GLY A 161 -22.26 15.92 -10.76
C GLY A 161 -22.46 16.60 -9.40
N LYS A 162 -23.04 17.81 -9.41
CA LYS A 162 -23.50 18.41 -8.14
C LYS A 162 -24.49 17.47 -7.49
N ALA A 163 -24.29 17.20 -6.21
CA ALA A 163 -25.23 16.39 -5.43
C ALA A 163 -26.63 16.99 -5.58
N SER A 164 -27.57 16.20 -6.07
CA SER A 164 -28.97 16.60 -6.19
C SER A 164 -29.84 15.64 -5.39
N LEU A 165 -30.97 16.13 -4.90
CA LEU A 165 -31.94 15.29 -4.16
C LEU A 165 -32.38 14.06 -4.95
N ALA A 166 -32.42 14.15 -6.27
CA ALA A 166 -32.83 13.04 -7.13
C ALA A 166 -31.76 11.93 -7.22
N ASN A 167 -30.48 12.27 -7.19
CA ASN A 167 -29.38 11.34 -7.49
C ASN A 167 -28.57 10.92 -6.26
N HIS A 168 -28.69 11.64 -5.14
CA HIS A 168 -27.86 11.46 -3.94
C HIS A 168 -28.71 11.50 -2.65
N TRP A 169 -29.98 11.10 -2.72
CA TRP A 169 -30.91 11.20 -1.58
C TRP A 169 -30.36 10.54 -0.31
N SER A 170 -29.85 9.32 -0.40
CA SER A 170 -29.33 8.57 0.76
C SER A 170 -28.10 9.22 1.41
N GLU A 171 -27.24 9.85 0.60
CA GLU A 171 -26.05 10.56 1.10
C GLU A 171 -26.42 11.85 1.78
N ILE A 172 -27.35 12.61 1.17
CA ILE A 172 -27.88 13.86 1.72
C ILE A 172 -28.65 13.59 3.02
N GLU A 173 -29.47 12.55 3.06
CA GLU A 173 -30.16 12.11 4.27
C GLU A 173 -29.19 11.76 5.42
N THR A 174 -28.13 11.03 5.11
CA THR A 174 -27.09 10.67 6.08
C THR A 174 -26.40 11.91 6.65
N ILE A 175 -26.04 12.87 5.79
CA ILE A 175 -25.44 14.15 6.20
C ILE A 175 -26.39 14.94 7.08
N ALA A 176 -27.67 15.04 6.69
CA ALA A 176 -28.69 15.76 7.44
C ALA A 176 -28.95 15.14 8.83
N LEU A 177 -29.02 13.80 8.90
CA LEU A 177 -29.19 13.05 10.16
C LEU A 177 -27.99 13.20 11.08
N ASN A 178 -26.76 13.20 10.54
CA ASN A 178 -25.55 13.38 11.35
C ASN A 178 -25.46 14.82 11.89
N LYS A 179 -25.85 15.82 11.12
CA LYS A 179 -25.91 17.22 11.57
C LYS A 179 -26.90 17.40 12.72
N LYS A 180 -28.08 16.76 12.62
CA LYS A 180 -29.13 16.83 13.66
C LYS A 180 -28.75 16.10 14.97
N LYS A 181 -27.76 15.18 14.94
CA LYS A 181 -27.26 14.50 16.14
C LYS A 181 -26.16 15.28 16.86
N THR A 182 -25.63 16.32 16.25
CA THR A 182 -24.53 17.16 16.78
C THR A 182 -25.02 18.51 17.30
N GLU A 183 -26.28 18.85 17.09
CA GLU A 183 -27.01 19.96 17.71
C GLU A 183 -27.82 19.45 18.93
#